data_72492e45b6070fad133a39fc89ec61fc
#
_entry.id   72492e45b6070fad133a39fc89ec61fc
#
_cell.length_a   1.000
_cell.length_b   1.000
_cell.length_c   1.000
_cell.angle_alpha   90.00
_cell.angle_beta   90.00
_cell.angle_gamma   90.00
#
_symmetry.space_group_name_H-M   'P 1'
#
loop_
_entity.id
_entity.type
_entity.pdbx_description
1 polymer ?
#
loop_
_entity_poly.entity_id
_entity_poly.type
_entity_poly.pdbx_seq_one_letter_code
_entity_poly.pdbx_strand_id
1 'polypeptide(L)'
;MAHIAGFDRSQLLLLPEAVDDYVDAENPVRFIDAFVDGLDLKALGFLNVEAAATGRPGYAPADLLKLYVYGYLNRVRSSRRLEAECHRNVEVIWLLRTLKPDFKTIADFRAANRASFKKLFRQFVVLCRKLDLFGRELIAVDGTRIKAVNNKDRNFTKGSLKKFIASVDERLDDYLKRLDEGDAAEKGTGGSRTKNLAEKIEALKRKRGEYAAHLSALERSGEDQISLTDPDSRAMAAYTKVGVGYNAQIAVDVKNKLIVEQAVSNDVLDMGLLQKTAEPARAILEVGTIDVVADKGYFKNEDIEACEKAGLTPHIPRPQRGAAVASGLFRKDEFRYDAERDVYVCPSEQVLTPHRRSKLRDLLKVDYANRGACRDCALRPRCTTGKYRAVSRLQNEDAQERMAERLKARPEILDARRESAEHRSEEHTSELQSQFRISY
;
A
#
# COMPACT_ATOMS: atom_id res chain seq x y z
N MET A 1 9.70 6.25 60.47
CA MET A 1 10.67 6.05 59.35
C MET A 1 10.64 7.28 58.47
N ALA A 2 11.75 7.90 58.18
CA ALA A 2 11.82 9.05 57.28
C ALA A 2 11.70 8.58 55.84
N HIS A 3 11.06 9.37 54.98
CA HIS A 3 11.05 9.10 53.54
C HIS A 3 12.44 9.34 52.94
N ILE A 4 12.77 8.64 51.85
CA ILE A 4 13.98 8.91 51.06
C ILE A 4 13.83 10.31 50.47
N ALA A 5 14.77 11.20 50.77
CA ALA A 5 14.79 12.57 50.25
C ALA A 5 15.74 12.67 49.07
N GLY A 6 15.35 13.44 48.05
CA GLY A 6 16.24 13.80 46.95
C GLY A 6 17.22 14.91 47.36
N PHE A 7 18.16 15.24 46.46
CA PHE A 7 19.08 16.35 46.62
C PHE A 7 18.36 17.69 46.57
N ASP A 8 18.89 18.67 47.30
CA ASP A 8 18.44 20.07 47.16
C ASP A 8 18.74 20.57 45.74
N ARG A 9 17.75 21.22 45.11
CA ARG A 9 17.87 21.72 43.73
C ARG A 9 18.93 22.81 43.57
N SER A 10 19.30 23.46 44.65
CA SER A 10 20.36 24.50 44.68
C SER A 10 21.72 23.95 45.12
N GLN A 11 21.84 22.66 45.43
CA GLN A 11 23.09 22.04 45.84
C GLN A 11 24.09 22.06 44.67
N LEU A 12 25.24 22.67 44.93
CA LEU A 12 26.39 22.65 44.02
C LEU A 12 27.18 21.35 44.27
N LEU A 13 27.37 20.58 43.19
CA LEU A 13 28.25 19.42 43.23
C LEU A 13 29.70 19.87 43.00
N LEU A 14 30.63 19.31 43.71
CA LEU A 14 32.05 19.61 43.55
C LEU A 14 32.58 19.12 42.20
N LEU A 15 32.07 17.99 41.73
CA LEU A 15 32.31 17.44 40.40
C LEU A 15 30.93 17.22 39.73
N PRO A 16 30.57 17.92 38.63
CA PRO A 16 29.34 17.67 37.93
C PRO A 16 29.38 16.26 37.33
N GLU A 17 28.28 15.53 37.45
CA GLU A 17 28.10 14.24 36.80
C GLU A 17 28.18 14.40 35.26
N ALA A 18 28.80 13.44 34.58
CA ALA A 18 28.79 13.40 33.14
C ALA A 18 27.39 13.04 32.64
N VAL A 19 26.98 13.54 31.47
CA VAL A 19 25.70 13.14 30.89
C VAL A 19 25.65 11.63 30.64
N ASP A 20 26.81 11.01 30.45
CA ASP A 20 26.96 9.56 30.27
C ASP A 20 26.55 8.74 31.51
N ASP A 21 26.68 9.32 32.71
CA ASP A 21 26.30 8.66 33.98
C ASP A 21 24.78 8.49 34.12
N TYR A 22 23.99 9.25 33.36
CA TYR A 22 22.52 9.19 33.35
C TYR A 22 21.94 8.19 32.36
N VAL A 23 22.76 7.56 31.51
CA VAL A 23 22.34 6.63 30.47
C VAL A 23 23.01 5.28 30.70
N ASP A 24 22.24 4.29 31.10
CA ASP A 24 22.74 2.95 31.37
C ASP A 24 23.44 2.32 30.18
N ALA A 25 24.38 1.41 30.42
CA ALA A 25 25.15 0.72 29.37
C ALA A 25 24.24 -0.07 28.39
N GLU A 26 23.13 -0.62 28.88
CA GLU A 26 22.16 -1.38 28.11
C GLU A 26 21.03 -0.52 27.50
N ASN A 27 21.11 0.81 27.65
CA ASN A 27 20.05 1.69 27.12
C ASN A 27 20.02 1.65 25.59
N PRO A 28 18.84 1.44 24.98
CA PRO A 28 18.70 1.38 23.51
C PRO A 28 19.24 2.60 22.76
N VAL A 29 19.35 3.76 23.39
CA VAL A 29 19.90 4.96 22.76
C VAL A 29 21.37 4.79 22.35
N ARG A 30 22.15 3.97 23.09
CA ARG A 30 23.54 3.64 22.75
C ARG A 30 23.62 2.83 21.46
N PHE A 31 22.67 1.93 21.23
CA PHE A 31 22.57 1.22 19.96
C PHE A 31 22.26 2.18 18.80
N ILE A 32 21.36 3.14 19.00
CA ILE A 32 21.04 4.15 17.98
C ILE A 32 22.30 4.93 17.59
N ASP A 33 23.06 5.36 18.58
CA ASP A 33 24.32 6.09 18.41
C ASP A 33 25.31 5.27 17.56
N ALA A 34 25.66 4.08 18.03
CA ALA A 34 26.59 3.18 17.34
C ALA A 34 26.12 2.78 15.95
N PHE A 35 24.82 2.50 15.76
CA PHE A 35 24.25 2.14 14.46
C PHE A 35 24.42 3.28 13.45
N VAL A 36 24.04 4.51 13.82
CA VAL A 36 24.12 5.65 12.90
C VAL A 36 25.57 6.03 12.60
N ASP A 37 26.46 5.98 13.60
CA ASP A 37 27.89 6.29 13.40
C ASP A 37 28.61 5.24 12.53
N GLY A 38 28.08 4.01 12.48
CA GLY A 38 28.55 2.96 11.59
C GLY A 38 28.08 3.08 10.13
N LEU A 39 27.25 4.07 9.78
CA LEU A 39 26.72 4.25 8.43
C LEU A 39 27.55 5.19 7.58
N ASP A 40 27.74 4.84 6.31
CA ASP A 40 28.20 5.80 5.29
C ASP A 40 27.00 6.63 4.78
N LEU A 41 26.73 7.75 5.45
CA LEU A 41 25.61 8.63 5.10
C LEU A 41 25.77 9.25 3.70
N LYS A 42 26.99 9.43 3.20
CA LYS A 42 27.25 9.95 1.86
C LYS A 42 26.85 8.92 0.80
N ALA A 43 27.26 7.68 0.95
CA ALA A 43 26.85 6.58 0.07
C ALA A 43 25.34 6.33 0.09
N LEU A 44 24.69 6.55 1.24
CA LEU A 44 23.24 6.50 1.37
C LEU A 44 22.52 7.68 0.71
N GLY A 45 23.28 8.73 0.31
CA GLY A 45 22.77 9.90 -0.38
C GLY A 45 22.14 10.95 0.55
N PHE A 46 22.51 10.98 1.81
CA PHE A 46 22.15 12.08 2.70
C PHE A 46 22.86 13.36 2.27
N LEU A 47 22.13 14.47 2.34
CA LEU A 47 22.65 15.78 1.99
C LEU A 47 23.43 16.40 3.17
N ASN A 48 24.36 17.29 2.84
CA ASN A 48 25.16 18.07 3.79
C ASN A 48 25.99 17.22 4.78
N VAL A 49 26.43 16.02 4.35
CA VAL A 49 27.31 15.16 5.15
C VAL A 49 28.68 15.84 5.34
N GLU A 50 29.17 16.53 4.32
CA GLU A 50 30.39 17.33 4.41
C GLU A 50 30.02 18.77 4.79
N ALA A 51 30.73 19.32 5.76
CA ALA A 51 30.53 20.70 6.17
C ALA A 51 30.88 21.68 5.03
N ALA A 52 30.03 22.68 4.84
CA ALA A 52 30.34 23.76 3.88
C ALA A 52 31.57 24.56 4.33
N ALA A 53 32.39 24.98 3.37
CA ALA A 53 33.62 25.74 3.65
C ALA A 53 33.34 27.14 4.24
N THR A 54 32.14 27.68 4.01
CA THR A 54 31.74 29.03 4.45
C THR A 54 30.26 29.04 4.88
N GLY A 55 29.87 30.00 5.70
CA GLY A 55 28.50 30.16 6.17
C GLY A 55 28.32 29.73 7.64
N ARG A 56 27.07 29.82 8.14
CA ARG A 56 26.73 29.36 9.50
C ARG A 56 26.83 27.83 9.56
N PRO A 57 27.55 27.26 10.55
CA PRO A 57 27.60 25.83 10.74
C PRO A 57 26.20 25.22 10.90
N GLY A 58 25.91 24.18 10.12
CA GLY A 58 24.68 23.38 10.26
C GLY A 58 24.87 22.23 11.22
N TYR A 59 23.78 21.60 11.61
CA TYR A 59 23.83 20.33 12.36
C TYR A 59 24.32 19.20 11.44
N ALA A 60 25.12 18.31 11.97
CA ALA A 60 25.54 17.12 11.23
C ALA A 60 24.31 16.24 10.91
N PRO A 61 24.19 15.72 9.68
CA PRO A 61 23.12 14.81 9.30
C PRO A 61 23.02 13.58 10.20
N ALA A 62 24.13 13.09 10.75
CA ALA A 62 24.15 12.00 11.71
C ALA A 62 23.35 12.33 12.98
N ASP A 63 23.55 13.50 13.57
CA ASP A 63 22.83 13.90 14.78
C ASP A 63 21.32 14.02 14.54
N LEU A 64 20.93 14.62 13.41
CA LEU A 64 19.50 14.70 13.04
C LEU A 64 18.90 13.35 12.73
N LEU A 65 19.67 12.42 12.15
CA LEU A 65 19.24 11.06 11.89
C LEU A 65 19.05 10.26 13.20
N LYS A 66 20.01 10.39 14.13
CA LYS A 66 19.88 9.80 15.48
C LYS A 66 18.60 10.25 16.16
N LEU A 67 18.29 11.55 16.11
CA LEU A 67 17.05 12.11 16.65
C LEU A 67 15.80 11.52 16.00
N TYR A 68 15.79 11.32 14.68
CA TYR A 68 14.67 10.68 13.99
C TYR A 68 14.50 9.22 14.36
N VAL A 69 15.58 8.44 14.41
CA VAL A 69 15.52 7.02 14.81
C VAL A 69 14.99 6.91 16.24
N TYR A 70 15.50 7.74 17.17
CA TYR A 70 14.99 7.84 18.53
C TYR A 70 13.49 8.16 18.55
N GLY A 71 13.08 9.16 17.78
CA GLY A 71 11.69 9.60 17.71
C GLY A 71 10.75 8.50 17.21
N TYR A 72 11.14 7.75 16.19
CA TYR A 72 10.34 6.63 15.69
C TYR A 72 10.24 5.49 16.71
N LEU A 73 11.35 5.13 17.35
CA LEU A 73 11.37 4.09 18.39
C LEU A 73 10.46 4.46 19.57
N ASN A 74 10.50 5.73 20.00
CA ASN A 74 9.75 6.23 21.16
C ASN A 74 8.41 6.88 20.79
N ARG A 75 7.92 6.69 19.55
CA ARG A 75 6.63 7.21 19.06
C ARG A 75 6.51 8.75 19.12
N VAL A 76 7.62 9.45 19.12
CA VAL A 76 7.71 10.92 19.06
C VAL A 76 7.87 11.36 17.61
N ARG A 77 6.75 11.61 16.90
CA ARG A 77 6.71 11.78 15.44
C ARG A 77 6.66 13.23 14.97
N SER A 78 6.37 14.17 15.86
CA SER A 78 6.28 15.60 15.54
C SER A 78 7.65 16.27 15.70
N SER A 79 8.09 17.03 14.71
CA SER A 79 9.33 17.81 14.80
C SER A 79 9.36 18.77 15.97
N ARG A 80 8.21 19.40 16.32
CA ARG A 80 8.08 20.25 17.51
C ARG A 80 8.21 19.47 18.82
N ARG A 81 7.70 18.25 18.86
CA ARG A 81 7.88 17.38 20.04
C ARG A 81 9.32 16.88 20.13
N LEU A 82 9.96 16.54 19.00
CA LEU A 82 11.38 16.17 18.98
C LEU A 82 12.27 17.33 19.48
N GLU A 83 12.00 18.57 19.05
CA GLU A 83 12.66 19.76 19.60
C GLU A 83 12.48 19.84 21.14
N ALA A 84 11.26 19.64 21.62
CA ALA A 84 11.01 19.64 23.08
C ALA A 84 11.80 18.53 23.82
N GLU A 85 11.94 17.33 23.21
CA GLU A 85 12.77 16.26 23.78
C GLU A 85 14.26 16.65 23.87
N CYS A 86 14.79 17.40 22.92
CA CYS A 86 16.18 17.93 22.97
C CYS A 86 16.45 18.83 24.19
N HIS A 87 15.42 19.38 24.82
CA HIS A 87 15.54 20.25 25.97
C HIS A 87 15.30 19.57 27.32
N ARG A 88 14.61 18.44 27.35
CA ARG A 88 14.10 17.85 28.61
C ARG A 88 14.40 16.36 28.78
N ASN A 89 14.75 15.66 27.72
CA ASN A 89 14.95 14.22 27.75
C ASN A 89 16.45 13.91 27.82
N VAL A 90 16.87 13.26 28.90
CA VAL A 90 18.29 12.99 29.11
C VAL A 90 18.91 12.07 28.09
N GLU A 91 18.15 11.07 27.58
CA GLU A 91 18.61 10.19 26.49
C GLU A 91 18.87 10.95 25.20
N VAL A 92 17.97 11.90 24.84
CA VAL A 92 18.14 12.75 23.66
C VAL A 92 19.27 13.76 23.85
N ILE A 93 19.42 14.31 25.07
CA ILE A 93 20.53 15.22 25.44
C ILE A 93 21.86 14.47 25.27
N TRP A 94 21.94 13.24 25.76
CA TRP A 94 23.10 12.36 25.59
C TRP A 94 23.36 12.08 24.08
N LEU A 95 22.36 11.59 23.37
CA LEU A 95 22.44 11.17 21.96
C LEU A 95 22.92 12.31 21.05
N LEU A 96 22.43 13.52 21.28
CA LEU A 96 22.78 14.72 20.51
C LEU A 96 23.93 15.54 21.11
N ARG A 97 24.57 15.06 22.17
CA ARG A 97 25.68 15.79 22.80
C ARG A 97 25.29 17.22 23.17
N THR A 98 24.09 17.36 23.77
CA THR A 98 23.48 18.64 24.17
C THR A 98 23.07 19.58 23.02
N LEU A 99 23.14 19.15 21.76
CA LEU A 99 22.66 19.93 20.62
C LEU A 99 21.12 20.06 20.65
N LYS A 100 20.61 21.22 20.25
CA LYS A 100 19.18 21.57 20.30
C LYS A 100 18.70 22.11 18.96
N PRO A 101 18.51 21.23 17.95
CA PRO A 101 17.96 21.65 16.67
C PRO A 101 16.50 22.10 16.82
N ASP A 102 16.14 23.20 16.16
CA ASP A 102 14.78 23.69 16.10
C ASP A 102 13.88 22.80 15.22
N PHE A 103 12.57 22.88 15.43
CA PHE A 103 11.59 22.03 14.71
C PHE A 103 11.63 22.19 13.20
N LYS A 104 12.01 23.38 12.70
CA LYS A 104 12.11 23.64 11.26
C LYS A 104 13.30 22.89 10.66
N THR A 105 14.47 23.00 11.29
CA THR A 105 15.67 22.24 10.92
C THR A 105 15.41 20.73 10.89
N ILE A 106 14.73 20.21 11.92
CA ILE A 106 14.33 18.81 12.01
C ILE A 106 13.42 18.44 10.83
N ALA A 107 12.38 19.24 10.54
CA ALA A 107 11.43 18.97 9.44
C ALA A 107 12.11 19.07 8.06
N ASP A 108 12.92 20.08 7.82
CA ASP A 108 13.64 20.32 6.57
C ASP A 108 14.63 19.17 6.26
N PHE A 109 15.34 18.65 7.28
CA PHE A 109 16.20 17.49 7.13
C PHE A 109 15.45 16.27 6.59
N ARG A 110 14.29 15.95 7.16
CA ARG A 110 13.46 14.84 6.69
C ARG A 110 12.96 15.07 5.26
N ALA A 111 12.48 16.27 4.97
CA ALA A 111 11.96 16.62 3.64
C ALA A 111 13.03 16.50 2.56
N ALA A 112 14.24 16.95 2.84
CA ALA A 112 15.37 16.92 1.91
C ALA A 112 15.95 15.51 1.69
N ASN A 113 15.83 14.60 2.65
CA ASN A 113 16.49 13.28 2.63
C ASN A 113 15.51 12.10 2.47
N ARG A 114 14.30 12.30 1.95
CA ARG A 114 13.25 11.24 1.83
C ARG A 114 13.74 9.95 1.18
N ALA A 115 14.48 10.06 0.08
CA ALA A 115 15.00 8.89 -0.64
C ALA A 115 16.06 8.11 0.15
N SER A 116 16.85 8.82 0.96
CA SER A 116 17.91 8.25 1.78
C SER A 116 17.37 7.41 2.94
N PHE A 117 16.21 7.76 3.50
CA PHE A 117 15.54 6.96 4.53
C PHE A 117 15.15 5.56 4.05
N LYS A 118 14.78 5.39 2.77
CA LYS A 118 14.52 4.04 2.20
C LYS A 118 15.81 3.21 2.14
N LYS A 119 16.92 3.83 1.75
CA LYS A 119 18.23 3.16 1.72
C LYS A 119 18.71 2.82 3.13
N LEU A 120 18.47 3.72 4.10
CA LEU A 120 18.76 3.48 5.51
C LEU A 120 18.03 2.24 6.03
N PHE A 121 16.73 2.12 5.76
CA PHE A 121 15.96 0.94 6.15
C PHE A 121 16.58 -0.35 5.59
N ARG A 122 17.02 -0.34 4.33
CA ARG A 122 17.73 -1.49 3.74
C ARG A 122 19.04 -1.81 4.45
N GLN A 123 19.81 -0.83 4.89
CA GLN A 123 21.02 -1.07 5.69
C GLN A 123 20.70 -1.69 7.04
N PHE A 124 19.62 -1.28 7.67
CA PHE A 124 19.14 -1.90 8.91
C PHE A 124 18.74 -3.37 8.68
N VAL A 125 18.04 -3.68 7.59
CA VAL A 125 17.71 -5.07 7.21
C VAL A 125 18.98 -5.89 6.96
N VAL A 126 19.99 -5.32 6.28
CA VAL A 126 21.29 -5.99 6.09
C VAL A 126 21.98 -6.27 7.43
N LEU A 127 21.91 -5.34 8.39
CA LEU A 127 22.43 -5.57 9.74
C LEU A 127 21.69 -6.72 10.43
N CYS A 128 20.36 -6.71 10.44
CA CYS A 128 19.55 -7.81 10.99
C CYS A 128 19.88 -9.16 10.35
N ARG A 129 20.12 -9.18 9.02
CA ARG A 129 20.56 -10.37 8.31
C ARG A 129 21.93 -10.88 8.79
N LYS A 130 22.89 -9.97 8.97
CA LYS A 130 24.25 -10.32 9.50
C LYS A 130 24.20 -10.87 10.92
N LEU A 131 23.20 -10.42 11.69
CA LEU A 131 22.94 -10.90 13.06
C LEU A 131 22.08 -12.17 13.10
N ASP A 132 21.80 -12.78 11.94
CA ASP A 132 20.98 -14.01 11.79
C ASP A 132 19.57 -13.91 12.39
N LEU A 133 18.98 -12.72 12.33
CA LEU A 133 17.64 -12.47 12.85
C LEU A 133 16.51 -12.89 11.89
N PHE A 134 16.82 -13.25 10.64
CA PHE A 134 15.86 -13.75 9.66
C PHE A 134 15.93 -15.27 9.50
N GLY A 135 14.75 -15.89 9.31
CA GLY A 135 14.66 -17.33 8.98
C GLY A 135 15.05 -17.63 7.55
N ARG A 136 14.76 -16.71 6.62
CA ARG A 136 15.08 -16.80 5.19
C ARG A 136 14.42 -17.96 4.44
N GLU A 137 13.40 -18.58 5.03
CA GLU A 137 12.68 -19.72 4.44
C GLU A 137 11.30 -19.28 3.93
N LEU A 138 10.61 -18.45 4.71
CA LEU A 138 9.25 -18.03 4.44
C LEU A 138 9.07 -16.54 4.76
N ILE A 139 8.49 -15.81 3.81
CA ILE A 139 8.02 -14.43 4.01
C ILE A 139 6.50 -14.34 3.85
N ALA A 140 5.88 -13.55 4.70
CA ALA A 140 4.46 -13.17 4.58
C ALA A 140 4.36 -11.81 3.89
N VAL A 141 3.59 -11.72 2.81
CA VAL A 141 3.30 -10.46 2.11
C VAL A 141 1.88 -10.03 2.41
N ASP A 142 1.75 -8.78 2.81
CA ASP A 142 0.43 -8.19 3.09
C ASP A 142 0.39 -6.69 2.76
N GLY A 143 -0.79 -6.22 2.38
CA GLY A 143 -1.07 -4.83 2.01
C GLY A 143 -1.93 -4.13 3.07
N THR A 144 -1.62 -2.87 3.34
CA THR A 144 -2.48 -2.00 4.15
C THR A 144 -2.81 -0.72 3.41
N ARG A 145 -4.00 -0.17 3.66
CA ARG A 145 -4.43 1.09 3.05
C ARG A 145 -4.11 2.24 4.00
N ILE A 146 -3.33 3.19 3.50
CA ILE A 146 -2.93 4.39 4.24
C ILE A 146 -3.74 5.57 3.70
N LYS A 147 -4.45 6.26 4.59
CA LYS A 147 -5.27 7.41 4.23
C LYS A 147 -4.39 8.59 3.80
N ALA A 148 -4.65 9.13 2.60
CA ALA A 148 -4.05 10.38 2.15
C ALA A 148 -4.71 11.59 2.84
N VAL A 149 -3.98 12.69 2.90
CA VAL A 149 -4.55 14.01 3.22
C VAL A 149 -5.29 14.49 1.99
N ASN A 150 -6.58 14.17 1.91
CA ASN A 150 -7.37 14.41 0.71
C ASN A 150 -8.80 14.81 1.06
N ASN A 151 -9.40 15.64 0.19
CA ASN A 151 -10.83 15.94 0.20
C ASN A 151 -11.54 14.98 -0.77
N LYS A 152 -12.46 14.16 -0.25
CA LYS A 152 -13.22 13.19 -1.03
C LYS A 152 -13.94 13.80 -2.23
N ASP A 153 -14.41 15.04 -2.10
CA ASP A 153 -15.16 15.74 -3.14
C ASP A 153 -14.28 16.27 -4.29
N ARG A 154 -12.96 16.17 -4.15
CA ARG A 154 -11.98 16.56 -5.17
C ARG A 154 -11.32 15.36 -5.88
N ASN A 155 -11.96 14.21 -5.83
CA ASN A 155 -11.53 12.99 -6.52
C ASN A 155 -12.52 12.62 -7.60
N PHE A 156 -12.03 12.43 -8.81
CA PHE A 156 -12.85 12.21 -10.00
C PHE A 156 -12.40 10.96 -10.76
N THR A 157 -13.37 10.19 -11.23
CA THR A 157 -13.17 9.13 -12.22
C THR A 157 -13.67 9.61 -13.58
N LYS A 158 -13.26 8.96 -14.68
CA LYS A 158 -13.78 9.25 -16.04
C LYS A 158 -15.31 9.23 -16.05
N GLY A 159 -15.92 8.24 -15.39
CA GLY A 159 -17.39 8.12 -15.31
C GLY A 159 -18.05 9.24 -14.51
N SER A 160 -17.45 9.66 -13.38
CA SER A 160 -17.99 10.76 -12.58
C SER A 160 -17.88 12.10 -13.31
N LEU A 161 -16.75 12.36 -13.97
CA LEU A 161 -16.57 13.59 -14.74
C LEU A 161 -17.57 13.70 -15.89
N LYS A 162 -17.83 12.63 -16.64
CA LYS A 162 -18.87 12.61 -17.68
C LYS A 162 -20.24 12.90 -17.12
N LYS A 163 -20.61 12.35 -15.95
CA LYS A 163 -21.87 12.62 -15.28
C LYS A 163 -21.96 14.08 -14.80
N PHE A 164 -20.89 14.63 -14.27
CA PHE A 164 -20.86 16.04 -13.82
C PHE A 164 -20.97 16.99 -15.02
N ILE A 165 -20.30 16.72 -16.12
CA ILE A 165 -20.43 17.52 -17.35
C ILE A 165 -21.88 17.50 -17.83
N ALA A 166 -22.50 16.32 -17.97
CA ALA A 166 -23.90 16.20 -18.37
C ALA A 166 -24.86 16.96 -17.45
N SER A 167 -24.68 16.86 -16.12
CA SER A 167 -25.49 17.58 -15.14
C SER A 167 -25.30 19.10 -15.22
N VAL A 168 -24.10 19.57 -15.58
CA VAL A 168 -23.86 20.99 -15.80
C VAL A 168 -24.51 21.46 -17.10
N ASP A 169 -24.45 20.63 -18.17
CA ASP A 169 -25.08 20.92 -19.45
C ASP A 169 -26.61 21.03 -19.30
N GLU A 170 -27.26 20.10 -18.59
CA GLU A 170 -28.71 20.19 -18.27
C GLU A 170 -29.07 21.47 -17.53
N ARG A 171 -28.25 21.89 -16.55
CA ARG A 171 -28.47 23.14 -15.80
C ARG A 171 -28.26 24.39 -16.67
N LEU A 172 -27.29 24.35 -17.57
CA LEU A 172 -27.06 25.43 -18.53
C LEU A 172 -28.25 25.58 -19.45
N ASP A 173 -28.79 24.48 -19.98
CA ASP A 173 -29.97 24.51 -20.83
C ASP A 173 -31.22 25.06 -20.10
N ASP A 174 -31.41 24.65 -18.83
CA ASP A 174 -32.51 25.18 -18.00
C ASP A 174 -32.35 26.71 -17.74
N TYR A 175 -31.12 27.15 -17.44
CA TYR A 175 -30.89 28.57 -17.21
C TYR A 175 -30.98 29.41 -18.48
N LEU A 176 -30.56 28.87 -19.64
CA LEU A 176 -30.73 29.55 -20.92
C LEU A 176 -32.22 29.70 -21.28
N LYS A 177 -33.03 28.64 -21.13
CA LYS A 177 -34.47 28.70 -21.31
C LYS A 177 -35.15 29.77 -20.43
N ARG A 178 -34.74 29.82 -19.15
CA ARG A 178 -35.26 30.83 -18.23
C ARG A 178 -34.83 32.27 -18.59
N LEU A 179 -33.64 32.40 -19.20
CA LEU A 179 -33.18 33.68 -19.74
C LEU A 179 -34.05 34.15 -20.91
N ASP A 180 -34.27 33.22 -21.87
CA ASP A 180 -35.10 33.47 -23.05
C ASP A 180 -36.57 33.79 -22.66
N GLU A 181 -37.13 33.07 -21.70
CA GLU A 181 -38.47 33.33 -21.14
C GLU A 181 -38.54 34.68 -20.41
N GLY A 182 -37.48 35.05 -19.67
CA GLY A 182 -37.35 36.33 -19.00
C GLY A 182 -37.26 37.49 -19.99
N ASP A 183 -36.42 37.35 -21.01
CA ASP A 183 -36.27 38.36 -22.06
C ASP A 183 -37.56 38.54 -22.88
N ALA A 184 -38.34 37.46 -23.07
CA ALA A 184 -39.66 37.53 -23.73
C ALA A 184 -40.74 38.20 -22.85
N ALA A 185 -40.64 38.10 -21.54
CA ALA A 185 -41.59 38.70 -20.57
C ALA A 185 -41.28 40.17 -20.20
N GLU A 186 -40.02 40.60 -20.31
CA GLU A 186 -39.54 41.92 -19.91
C GLU A 186 -39.53 42.91 -21.08
N LYS A 187 -40.72 43.43 -21.44
CA LYS A 187 -40.82 44.76 -22.02
C LYS A 187 -40.91 45.78 -20.88
N GLY A 188 -39.76 46.02 -20.19
CA GLY A 188 -39.63 47.26 -19.47
C GLY A 188 -39.40 47.29 -17.96
N THR A 189 -38.78 46.41 -17.21
CA THR A 189 -38.19 46.69 -15.88
C THR A 189 -37.55 45.43 -15.27
N GLY A 190 -36.25 45.21 -15.42
CA GLY A 190 -35.73 44.01 -14.79
C GLY A 190 -34.22 43.82 -14.79
N GLY A 191 -33.44 44.82 -14.41
CA GLY A 191 -31.97 44.75 -14.46
C GLY A 191 -31.26 43.85 -13.43
N SER A 192 -31.93 43.35 -12.38
CA SER A 192 -31.26 42.63 -11.28
C SER A 192 -31.34 41.10 -11.43
N ARG A 193 -32.45 40.54 -11.91
CA ARG A 193 -32.65 39.10 -12.10
C ARG A 193 -31.83 38.54 -13.24
N THR A 194 -31.75 39.23 -14.35
CA THR A 194 -30.99 38.85 -15.55
C THR A 194 -29.48 38.89 -15.29
N LYS A 195 -28.95 39.87 -14.57
CA LYS A 195 -27.54 39.91 -14.14
C LYS A 195 -27.16 38.70 -13.30
N ASN A 196 -27.97 38.34 -12.32
CA ASN A 196 -27.71 37.19 -11.45
C ASN A 196 -27.75 35.84 -12.23
N LEU A 197 -28.58 35.74 -13.26
CA LEU A 197 -28.69 34.57 -14.12
C LEU A 197 -27.49 34.46 -15.06
N ALA A 198 -27.05 35.56 -15.65
CA ALA A 198 -25.86 35.60 -16.51
C ALA A 198 -24.58 35.20 -15.73
N GLU A 199 -24.40 35.68 -14.48
CA GLU A 199 -23.28 35.30 -13.63
C GLU A 199 -23.29 33.79 -13.30
N LYS A 200 -24.46 33.21 -13.07
CA LYS A 200 -24.62 31.78 -12.84
C LYS A 200 -24.27 30.94 -14.07
N ILE A 201 -24.69 31.40 -15.26
CA ILE A 201 -24.35 30.73 -16.54
C ILE A 201 -22.84 30.76 -16.76
N GLU A 202 -22.18 31.90 -16.53
CA GLU A 202 -20.71 31.98 -16.70
C GLU A 202 -19.97 31.11 -15.66
N ALA A 203 -20.46 31.04 -14.43
CA ALA A 203 -19.91 30.14 -13.41
C ALA A 203 -20.05 28.65 -13.81
N LEU A 204 -21.20 28.26 -14.39
CA LEU A 204 -21.41 26.90 -14.89
C LEU A 204 -20.55 26.57 -16.11
N LYS A 205 -20.41 27.50 -17.05
CA LYS A 205 -19.51 27.33 -18.20
C LYS A 205 -18.06 27.13 -17.77
N ARG A 206 -17.58 27.92 -16.83
CA ARG A 206 -16.24 27.76 -16.25
C ARG A 206 -16.08 26.39 -15.61
N LYS A 207 -17.02 25.97 -14.75
CA LYS A 207 -17.01 24.68 -14.08
C LYS A 207 -17.04 23.51 -15.07
N ARG A 208 -17.82 23.62 -16.15
CA ARG A 208 -17.84 22.67 -17.25
C ARG A 208 -16.47 22.55 -17.92
N GLY A 209 -15.81 23.70 -18.19
CA GLY A 209 -14.46 23.75 -18.75
C GLY A 209 -13.43 23.07 -17.86
N GLU A 210 -13.49 23.28 -16.54
CA GLU A 210 -12.62 22.60 -15.58
C GLU A 210 -12.81 21.09 -15.60
N TYR A 211 -14.05 20.58 -15.58
CA TYR A 211 -14.31 19.15 -15.66
C TYR A 211 -13.87 18.53 -17.01
N ALA A 212 -14.07 19.26 -18.11
CA ALA A 212 -13.60 18.79 -19.43
C ALA A 212 -12.07 18.73 -19.50
N ALA A 213 -11.37 19.70 -18.92
CA ALA A 213 -9.91 19.69 -18.82
C ALA A 213 -9.40 18.51 -17.98
N HIS A 214 -10.04 18.22 -16.85
CA HIS A 214 -9.70 17.04 -16.02
C HIS A 214 -9.97 15.73 -16.75
N LEU A 215 -11.08 15.61 -17.49
CA LEU A 215 -11.37 14.43 -18.29
C LEU A 215 -10.32 14.20 -19.39
N SER A 216 -9.95 15.26 -20.10
CA SER A 216 -8.89 15.20 -21.12
C SER A 216 -7.52 14.85 -20.54
N ALA A 217 -7.22 15.32 -19.32
CA ALA A 217 -6.00 14.94 -18.59
C ALA A 217 -5.98 13.45 -18.25
N LEU A 218 -7.10 12.89 -17.77
CA LEU A 218 -7.26 11.46 -17.48
C LEU A 218 -7.18 10.58 -18.75
N GLU A 219 -7.69 11.07 -19.86
CA GLU A 219 -7.61 10.32 -21.13
C GLU A 219 -6.18 10.28 -21.66
N ARG A 220 -5.41 11.36 -21.52
CA ARG A 220 -4.01 11.44 -21.94
C ARG A 220 -3.07 10.64 -21.04
N SER A 221 -3.28 10.64 -19.72
CA SER A 221 -2.45 9.91 -18.76
C SER A 221 -2.67 8.39 -18.76
N GLY A 222 -3.81 7.93 -19.32
CA GLY A 222 -4.22 6.52 -19.22
C GLY A 222 -4.74 6.10 -17.84
N GLU A 223 -4.73 7.01 -16.86
CA GLU A 223 -5.22 6.78 -15.50
C GLU A 223 -6.75 6.67 -15.45
N ASP A 224 -7.27 5.96 -14.45
CA ASP A 224 -8.71 5.80 -14.26
C ASP A 224 -9.34 6.87 -13.37
N GLN A 225 -8.54 7.56 -12.57
CA GLN A 225 -9.00 8.56 -11.62
C GLN A 225 -7.93 9.64 -11.36
N ILE A 226 -8.39 10.82 -10.97
CA ILE A 226 -7.55 11.97 -10.60
C ILE A 226 -7.98 12.52 -9.25
N SER A 227 -7.01 12.87 -8.41
CA SER A 227 -7.19 13.65 -7.20
C SER A 227 -6.60 15.03 -7.39
N LEU A 228 -7.38 16.09 -7.10
CA LEU A 228 -6.91 17.47 -7.19
C LEU A 228 -6.19 17.96 -5.94
N THR A 229 -6.27 17.22 -4.85
CA THR A 229 -5.59 17.57 -3.58
C THR A 229 -4.25 16.86 -3.47
N ASP A 230 -4.21 15.59 -3.85
CA ASP A 230 -3.03 14.74 -3.82
C ASP A 230 -3.03 13.87 -5.09
N PRO A 231 -2.35 14.30 -6.17
CA PRO A 231 -2.43 13.65 -7.48
C PRO A 231 -2.01 12.17 -7.49
N ASP A 232 -1.13 11.78 -6.58
CA ASP A 232 -0.63 10.41 -6.47
C ASP A 232 -1.59 9.48 -5.71
N SER A 233 -2.53 10.05 -4.93
CA SER A 233 -3.49 9.26 -4.16
C SER A 233 -4.63 8.72 -5.03
N ARG A 234 -5.23 7.58 -4.62
CA ARG A 234 -6.35 6.95 -5.33
C ARG A 234 -7.51 6.65 -4.38
N ALA A 235 -8.73 6.68 -4.90
CA ALA A 235 -9.89 6.17 -4.19
C ALA A 235 -9.75 4.66 -4.00
N MET A 236 -9.71 4.21 -2.74
CA MET A 236 -9.56 2.80 -2.37
C MET A 236 -10.90 2.07 -2.41
N ALA A 237 -10.90 0.75 -2.37
CA ALA A 237 -12.11 -0.06 -2.43
C ALA A 237 -13.14 0.33 -1.35
N ALA A 238 -14.43 0.21 -1.69
CA ALA A 238 -15.54 0.75 -0.89
C ALA A 238 -15.68 0.19 0.53
N TYR A 239 -15.14 -1.02 0.79
CA TYR A 239 -15.18 -1.67 2.11
C TYR A 239 -13.96 -1.36 2.99
N THR A 240 -13.05 -0.51 2.55
CA THR A 240 -11.96 0.00 3.38
C THR A 240 -12.42 1.28 4.10
N LYS A 241 -12.01 1.46 5.36
CA LYS A 241 -12.24 2.73 6.08
C LYS A 241 -11.46 3.91 5.48
N VAL A 242 -10.56 3.64 4.55
CA VAL A 242 -9.74 4.62 3.84
C VAL A 242 -10.43 4.97 2.54
N GLY A 243 -11.03 6.16 2.46
CA GLY A 243 -11.73 6.60 1.25
C GLY A 243 -10.79 6.91 0.09
N VAL A 244 -9.75 7.69 0.34
CA VAL A 244 -8.67 8.03 -0.62
C VAL A 244 -7.34 7.85 0.08
N GLY A 245 -6.38 7.21 -0.61
CA GLY A 245 -5.10 6.92 0.02
C GLY A 245 -4.13 6.17 -0.89
N TYR A 246 -3.25 5.46 -0.23
CA TYR A 246 -2.19 4.65 -0.83
C TYR A 246 -2.31 3.20 -0.37
N ASN A 247 -1.73 2.30 -1.13
CA ASN A 247 -1.56 0.91 -0.80
C ASN A 247 -0.10 0.68 -0.38
N ALA A 248 0.13 0.46 0.91
CA ALA A 248 1.45 0.10 1.43
C ALA A 248 1.56 -1.41 1.52
N GLN A 249 2.59 -1.95 0.89
CA GLN A 249 2.92 -3.37 0.87
C GLN A 249 4.10 -3.62 1.78
N ILE A 250 4.08 -4.71 2.54
CA ILE A 250 5.20 -5.15 3.36
C ILE A 250 5.47 -6.64 3.14
N ALA A 251 6.75 -7.01 3.18
CA ALA A 251 7.20 -8.40 3.27
C ALA A 251 7.84 -8.61 4.64
N VAL A 252 7.36 -9.58 5.38
CA VAL A 252 7.76 -9.89 6.77
C VAL A 252 8.35 -11.29 6.81
N ASP A 253 9.55 -11.45 7.35
CA ASP A 253 10.11 -12.76 7.66
C ASP A 253 9.36 -13.40 8.84
N VAL A 254 8.98 -14.65 8.72
CA VAL A 254 8.07 -15.31 9.66
C VAL A 254 8.77 -15.68 10.98
N LYS A 255 10.08 -15.90 11.01
CA LYS A 255 10.82 -16.34 12.21
C LYS A 255 10.69 -15.34 13.37
N ASN A 256 11.13 -14.10 13.15
CA ASN A 256 11.13 -13.06 14.19
C ASN A 256 10.15 -11.90 13.89
N LYS A 257 9.26 -12.08 12.90
CA LYS A 257 8.25 -11.08 12.47
C LYS A 257 8.85 -9.73 12.04
N LEU A 258 10.10 -9.75 11.56
CA LEU A 258 10.79 -8.54 11.12
C LEU A 258 10.44 -8.18 9.67
N ILE A 259 10.23 -6.89 9.42
CA ILE A 259 9.97 -6.38 8.07
C ILE A 259 11.26 -6.43 7.25
N VAL A 260 11.22 -7.11 6.12
CA VAL A 260 12.33 -7.25 5.17
C VAL A 260 12.27 -6.18 4.09
N GLU A 261 11.08 -5.94 3.53
CA GLU A 261 10.89 -4.94 2.47
C GLU A 261 9.55 -4.22 2.66
N GLN A 262 9.50 -2.98 2.19
CA GLN A 262 8.30 -2.15 2.16
C GLN A 262 8.20 -1.37 0.86
N ALA A 263 6.99 -1.23 0.34
CA ALA A 263 6.70 -0.43 -0.84
C ALA A 263 5.37 0.31 -0.67
N VAL A 264 5.28 1.50 -1.22
CA VAL A 264 4.02 2.26 -1.29
C VAL A 264 3.65 2.38 -2.76
N SER A 265 2.42 2.00 -3.08
CA SER A 265 1.83 2.08 -4.41
C SER A 265 0.50 2.84 -4.35
N ASN A 266 0.06 3.33 -5.49
CA ASN A 266 -1.29 3.85 -5.66
C ASN A 266 -2.25 2.82 -6.31
N ASP A 267 -1.81 1.58 -6.49
CA ASP A 267 -2.67 0.49 -6.94
C ASP A 267 -3.79 0.23 -5.94
N VAL A 268 -5.03 0.26 -6.41
CA VAL A 268 -6.22 0.08 -5.57
C VAL A 268 -6.37 -1.35 -5.06
N LEU A 269 -5.86 -2.32 -5.81
CA LEU A 269 -5.93 -3.76 -5.52
C LEU A 269 -4.54 -4.32 -5.28
N ASP A 270 -4.47 -5.41 -4.51
CA ASP A 270 -3.22 -6.13 -4.23
C ASP A 270 -2.80 -7.08 -5.37
N MET A 271 -3.70 -7.34 -6.31
CA MET A 271 -3.45 -8.20 -7.47
C MET A 271 -2.32 -7.64 -8.35
N GLY A 272 -1.25 -8.41 -8.54
CA GLY A 272 -0.08 -8.03 -9.33
C GLY A 272 1.00 -7.29 -8.53
N LEU A 273 0.87 -7.25 -7.20
CA LEU A 273 1.86 -6.66 -6.30
C LEU A 273 2.72 -7.68 -5.57
N LEU A 274 2.41 -9.00 -5.67
CA LEU A 274 3.13 -10.03 -4.93
C LEU A 274 4.60 -10.09 -5.34
N GLN A 275 4.88 -10.31 -6.64
CA GLN A 275 6.25 -10.37 -7.15
C GLN A 275 7.01 -9.08 -6.85
N LYS A 276 6.40 -7.93 -7.12
CA LYS A 276 7.01 -6.60 -6.91
C LYS A 276 7.46 -6.37 -5.46
N THR A 277 6.76 -6.99 -4.50
CA THR A 277 7.07 -6.86 -3.07
C THR A 277 8.02 -7.96 -2.59
N ALA A 278 7.83 -9.20 -3.03
CA ALA A 278 8.59 -10.35 -2.54
C ALA A 278 9.97 -10.48 -3.19
N GLU A 279 10.14 -10.11 -4.46
CA GLU A 279 11.44 -10.23 -5.16
C GLU A 279 12.54 -9.34 -4.55
N PRO A 280 12.30 -8.05 -4.23
CA PRO A 280 13.29 -7.25 -3.49
C PRO A 280 13.58 -7.81 -2.10
N ALA A 281 12.58 -8.39 -1.41
CA ALA A 281 12.78 -9.04 -0.11
C ALA A 281 13.71 -10.27 -0.25
N ARG A 282 13.48 -11.14 -1.24
CA ARG A 282 14.35 -12.27 -1.54
C ARG A 282 15.79 -11.82 -1.83
N ALA A 283 15.94 -10.77 -2.64
CA ALA A 283 17.26 -10.24 -3.00
C ALA A 283 18.03 -9.70 -1.79
N ILE A 284 17.38 -8.97 -0.87
CA ILE A 284 18.06 -8.44 0.33
C ILE A 284 18.38 -9.53 1.36
N LEU A 285 17.59 -10.60 1.40
CA LEU A 285 17.87 -11.79 2.22
C LEU A 285 19.01 -12.67 1.64
N GLU A 286 19.41 -12.43 0.38
CA GLU A 286 20.44 -13.18 -0.34
C GLU A 286 20.15 -14.69 -0.40
N VAL A 287 18.90 -15.05 -0.72
CA VAL A 287 18.52 -16.45 -0.92
C VAL A 287 18.18 -16.73 -2.38
N GLY A 288 18.45 -17.94 -2.84
CA GLY A 288 18.14 -18.35 -4.22
C GLY A 288 16.64 -18.50 -4.46
N THR A 289 15.96 -19.14 -3.51
CA THR A 289 14.51 -19.34 -3.50
C THR A 289 13.94 -19.05 -2.12
N ILE A 290 12.66 -18.66 -2.05
CA ILE A 290 11.96 -18.42 -0.79
C ILE A 290 10.45 -18.70 -0.94
N ASP A 291 9.85 -19.28 0.09
CA ASP A 291 8.40 -19.43 0.17
C ASP A 291 7.76 -18.08 0.46
N VAL A 292 6.62 -17.79 -0.20
CA VAL A 292 5.88 -16.52 -0.05
C VAL A 292 4.42 -16.80 0.23
N VAL A 293 3.93 -16.41 1.38
CA VAL A 293 2.52 -16.55 1.73
C VAL A 293 1.81 -15.20 1.64
N ALA A 294 0.64 -15.18 0.99
CA ALA A 294 -0.20 -13.97 0.88
C ALA A 294 -1.68 -14.32 0.92
N ASP A 295 -2.55 -13.30 1.03
CA ASP A 295 -3.98 -13.53 1.04
C ASP A 295 -4.57 -13.70 -0.37
N LYS A 296 -5.85 -14.09 -0.42
CA LYS A 296 -6.60 -14.26 -1.67
C LYS A 296 -6.72 -12.99 -2.52
N GLY A 297 -6.42 -11.81 -1.96
CA GLY A 297 -6.41 -10.53 -2.66
C GLY A 297 -5.29 -10.42 -3.70
N TYR A 298 -4.20 -11.18 -3.50
CA TYR A 298 -3.06 -11.24 -4.42
C TYR A 298 -3.23 -12.26 -5.54
N PHE A 299 -4.31 -13.03 -5.54
CA PHE A 299 -4.50 -14.11 -6.50
C PHE A 299 -4.64 -13.59 -7.94
N LYS A 300 -3.58 -13.72 -8.72
CA LYS A 300 -3.52 -13.39 -10.15
C LYS A 300 -2.56 -14.34 -10.84
N ASN A 301 -3.01 -15.05 -11.88
CA ASN A 301 -2.23 -16.11 -12.54
C ASN A 301 -0.89 -15.60 -13.07
N GLU A 302 -0.89 -14.43 -13.72
CA GLU A 302 0.32 -13.82 -14.29
C GLU A 302 1.36 -13.50 -13.21
N ASP A 303 0.91 -13.06 -12.04
CA ASP A 303 1.78 -12.72 -10.91
C ASP A 303 2.33 -13.99 -10.24
N ILE A 304 1.51 -15.04 -10.10
CA ILE A 304 1.92 -16.35 -9.60
C ILE A 304 3.01 -16.96 -10.51
N GLU A 305 2.82 -16.93 -11.82
CA GLU A 305 3.79 -17.40 -12.80
C GLU A 305 5.09 -16.57 -12.74
N ALA A 306 4.98 -15.25 -12.62
CA ALA A 306 6.11 -14.34 -12.51
C ALA A 306 6.91 -14.58 -11.21
N CYS A 307 6.22 -14.85 -10.09
CA CYS A 307 6.86 -15.25 -8.83
C CYS A 307 7.71 -16.53 -9.02
N GLU A 308 7.15 -17.59 -9.60
CA GLU A 308 7.89 -18.85 -9.83
C GLU A 308 9.14 -18.62 -10.69
N LYS A 309 9.05 -17.82 -11.75
CA LYS A 309 10.20 -17.44 -12.59
C LYS A 309 11.27 -16.64 -11.84
N ALA A 310 10.85 -15.86 -10.84
CA ALA A 310 11.75 -15.07 -10.00
C ALA A 310 12.33 -15.86 -8.80
N GLY A 311 12.13 -17.17 -8.70
CA GLY A 311 12.60 -17.98 -7.57
C GLY A 311 11.78 -17.82 -6.29
N LEU A 312 10.55 -17.34 -6.43
CA LEU A 312 9.58 -17.23 -5.33
C LEU A 312 8.60 -18.40 -5.42
N THR A 313 8.30 -19.04 -4.31
CA THR A 313 7.32 -20.13 -4.22
C THR A 313 6.03 -19.59 -3.58
N PRO A 314 5.05 -19.15 -4.38
CA PRO A 314 3.84 -18.52 -3.84
C PRO A 314 2.88 -19.55 -3.22
N HIS A 315 2.22 -19.12 -2.12
CA HIS A 315 1.18 -19.84 -1.40
C HIS A 315 0.00 -18.90 -1.16
N ILE A 316 -0.94 -18.86 -2.11
CA ILE A 316 -2.09 -17.95 -2.10
C ILE A 316 -3.38 -18.77 -2.17
N PRO A 317 -4.31 -18.63 -1.20
CA PRO A 317 -5.58 -19.32 -1.27
C PRO A 317 -6.41 -18.82 -2.46
N ARG A 318 -7.02 -19.75 -3.19
CA ARG A 318 -7.87 -19.40 -4.33
C ARG A 318 -9.14 -18.69 -3.85
N PRO A 319 -9.48 -17.50 -4.37
CA PRO A 319 -10.73 -16.84 -4.04
C PRO A 319 -11.92 -17.65 -4.57
N GLN A 320 -12.83 -18.01 -3.68
CA GLN A 320 -14.07 -18.68 -4.04
C GLN A 320 -15.09 -17.62 -4.47
N ARG A 321 -15.14 -17.32 -5.75
CA ARG A 321 -16.03 -16.30 -6.34
C ARG A 321 -16.68 -16.84 -7.61
N GLY A 322 -17.84 -16.27 -7.98
CA GLY A 322 -18.53 -16.52 -9.23
C GLY A 322 -19.94 -17.06 -9.04
N ALA A 323 -20.75 -16.97 -10.11
CA ALA A 323 -22.14 -17.36 -10.12
C ALA A 323 -22.35 -18.83 -9.73
N ALA A 324 -21.44 -19.73 -10.13
CA ALA A 324 -21.50 -21.14 -9.78
C ALA A 324 -21.42 -21.36 -8.25
N VAL A 325 -20.50 -20.67 -7.57
CA VAL A 325 -20.36 -20.76 -6.11
C VAL A 325 -21.59 -20.20 -5.39
N ALA A 326 -22.07 -19.03 -5.84
CA ALA A 326 -23.27 -18.39 -5.29
C ALA A 326 -24.54 -19.26 -5.47
N SER A 327 -24.61 -20.06 -6.53
CA SER A 327 -25.74 -20.96 -6.84
C SER A 327 -25.56 -22.38 -6.31
N GLY A 328 -24.50 -22.65 -5.52
CA GLY A 328 -24.25 -24.01 -4.98
C GLY A 328 -23.88 -25.05 -6.05
N LEU A 329 -23.45 -24.61 -7.25
CA LEU A 329 -23.03 -25.50 -8.33
C LEU A 329 -21.57 -25.95 -8.14
N PHE A 330 -21.21 -27.08 -8.75
CA PHE A 330 -19.84 -27.58 -8.72
C PHE A 330 -18.84 -26.49 -9.15
N ARG A 331 -17.80 -26.35 -8.36
CA ARG A 331 -16.70 -25.41 -8.60
C ARG A 331 -15.70 -25.98 -9.60
N LYS A 332 -14.84 -25.15 -10.15
CA LYS A 332 -13.83 -25.58 -11.11
C LYS A 332 -12.82 -26.56 -10.52
N ASP A 333 -12.47 -26.43 -9.25
CA ASP A 333 -11.55 -27.30 -8.52
C ASP A 333 -12.09 -28.72 -8.27
N GLU A 334 -13.39 -28.95 -8.50
CA GLU A 334 -14.02 -30.27 -8.49
C GLU A 334 -13.91 -30.99 -9.85
N PHE A 335 -13.34 -30.32 -10.87
CA PHE A 335 -13.05 -30.90 -12.18
C PHE A 335 -11.53 -31.15 -12.27
N ARG A 336 -11.12 -32.39 -12.45
CA ARG A 336 -9.71 -32.78 -12.54
C ARG A 336 -9.19 -32.59 -13.95
N TYR A 337 -8.11 -31.84 -14.12
CA TYR A 337 -7.44 -31.70 -15.41
C TYR A 337 -6.42 -32.83 -15.58
N ASP A 338 -6.44 -33.45 -16.77
CA ASP A 338 -5.47 -34.44 -17.23
C ASP A 338 -4.60 -33.75 -18.31
N ALA A 339 -3.36 -33.43 -17.94
CA ALA A 339 -2.43 -32.70 -18.81
C ALA A 339 -1.89 -33.54 -19.96
N GLU A 340 -1.78 -34.87 -19.80
CA GLU A 340 -1.26 -35.76 -20.85
C GLU A 340 -2.27 -35.86 -22.01
N ARG A 341 -3.58 -35.87 -21.68
CA ARG A 341 -4.66 -36.02 -22.64
C ARG A 341 -5.31 -34.70 -23.04
N ASP A 342 -4.92 -33.58 -22.41
CA ASP A 342 -5.56 -32.26 -22.58
C ASP A 342 -7.09 -32.30 -22.40
N VAL A 343 -7.56 -32.89 -21.30
CA VAL A 343 -8.98 -33.03 -21.00
C VAL A 343 -9.30 -32.71 -19.54
N TYR A 344 -10.55 -32.40 -19.24
CA TYR A 344 -11.07 -32.38 -17.85
C TYR A 344 -11.94 -33.59 -17.57
N VAL A 345 -11.83 -34.16 -16.38
CA VAL A 345 -12.75 -35.15 -15.84
C VAL A 345 -13.70 -34.47 -14.86
N CYS A 346 -15.00 -34.61 -15.07
CA CYS A 346 -16.03 -33.97 -14.25
C CYS A 346 -16.38 -34.83 -13.03
N PRO A 347 -17.13 -34.33 -12.01
CA PRO A 347 -17.54 -35.09 -10.84
C PRO A 347 -18.41 -36.35 -11.13
N SER A 348 -18.93 -36.48 -12.36
CA SER A 348 -19.63 -37.69 -12.84
C SER A 348 -18.71 -38.58 -13.68
N GLU A 349 -17.36 -38.47 -13.50
CA GLU A 349 -16.32 -39.23 -14.22
C GLU A 349 -16.43 -39.17 -15.75
N GLN A 350 -17.07 -38.12 -16.31
CA GLN A 350 -17.15 -37.92 -17.74
C GLN A 350 -15.99 -37.01 -18.23
N VAL A 351 -15.43 -37.38 -19.39
CA VAL A 351 -14.34 -36.62 -20.02
C VAL A 351 -14.91 -35.41 -20.80
N LEU A 352 -14.41 -34.25 -20.50
CA LEU A 352 -14.67 -33.00 -21.22
C LEU A 352 -13.48 -32.71 -22.14
N THR A 353 -13.73 -32.62 -23.44
CA THR A 353 -12.70 -32.34 -24.44
C THR A 353 -12.64 -30.86 -24.82
N PRO A 354 -11.53 -30.38 -25.42
CA PRO A 354 -11.44 -29.02 -25.93
C PRO A 354 -12.56 -28.76 -26.94
N HIS A 355 -13.37 -27.73 -26.65
CA HIS A 355 -14.55 -27.41 -27.44
C HIS A 355 -14.44 -26.07 -28.16
N ARG A 356 -13.87 -25.04 -27.49
CA ARG A 356 -13.73 -23.70 -28.06
C ARG A 356 -12.40 -23.10 -27.62
N ARG A 357 -11.71 -22.44 -28.55
CA ARG A 357 -10.51 -21.63 -28.27
C ARG A 357 -10.83 -20.17 -28.51
N SER A 358 -10.41 -19.29 -27.62
CA SER A 358 -10.57 -17.83 -27.68
C SER A 358 -9.38 -17.15 -27.02
N LYS A 359 -9.24 -15.85 -27.24
CA LYS A 359 -8.26 -15.02 -26.51
C LYS A 359 -8.98 -14.22 -25.42
N LEU A 360 -8.38 -14.15 -24.25
CA LEU A 360 -8.80 -13.30 -23.15
C LEU A 360 -7.59 -12.48 -22.69
N ARG A 361 -7.57 -11.17 -22.94
CA ARG A 361 -6.42 -10.29 -22.62
C ARG A 361 -5.09 -10.87 -23.12
N ASP A 362 -5.02 -11.22 -24.39
CA ASP A 362 -3.87 -11.84 -25.07
C ASP A 362 -3.47 -13.27 -24.63
N LEU A 363 -4.11 -13.84 -23.62
CA LEU A 363 -3.92 -15.23 -23.21
C LEU A 363 -4.87 -16.16 -23.98
N LEU A 364 -4.35 -17.32 -24.36
CA LEU A 364 -5.18 -18.38 -24.93
C LEU A 364 -6.10 -18.94 -23.84
N LYS A 365 -7.39 -18.93 -24.13
CA LYS A 365 -8.44 -19.55 -23.31
C LYS A 365 -9.04 -20.72 -24.08
N VAL A 366 -9.05 -21.89 -23.47
CA VAL A 366 -9.69 -23.08 -23.98
C VAL A 366 -10.89 -23.45 -23.12
N ASP A 367 -12.04 -23.66 -23.71
CA ASP A 367 -13.23 -24.13 -23.04
C ASP A 367 -13.41 -25.64 -23.33
N TYR A 368 -13.56 -26.45 -22.28
CA TYR A 368 -13.74 -27.89 -22.33
C TYR A 368 -15.17 -28.23 -22.02
N ALA A 369 -15.79 -29.12 -22.81
CA ALA A 369 -17.17 -29.54 -22.64
C ALA A 369 -17.42 -30.96 -23.16
N ASN A 370 -18.47 -31.61 -22.66
CA ASN A 370 -19.04 -32.82 -23.22
C ASN A 370 -20.57 -32.68 -23.29
N ARG A 371 -21.05 -32.27 -24.46
CA ARG A 371 -22.49 -31.98 -24.67
C ARG A 371 -23.35 -33.23 -24.60
N GLY A 372 -22.84 -34.37 -25.09
CA GLY A 372 -23.54 -35.65 -25.09
C GLY A 372 -23.78 -36.17 -23.68
N ALA A 373 -22.68 -36.31 -22.90
CA ALA A 373 -22.72 -36.80 -21.53
C ALA A 373 -23.51 -35.87 -20.59
N CYS A 374 -23.53 -34.57 -20.84
CA CYS A 374 -24.28 -33.62 -20.00
C CYS A 374 -25.80 -33.70 -20.22
N ARG A 375 -26.28 -34.23 -21.32
CA ARG A 375 -27.74 -34.31 -21.64
C ARG A 375 -28.47 -35.12 -20.60
N ASP A 376 -27.96 -36.30 -20.29
CA ASP A 376 -28.63 -37.32 -19.44
C ASP A 376 -27.94 -37.47 -18.06
N CYS A 377 -27.14 -36.52 -17.67
CA CYS A 377 -26.37 -36.55 -16.43
C CYS A 377 -27.24 -36.27 -15.21
N ALA A 378 -27.28 -37.20 -14.26
CA ALA A 378 -28.04 -37.06 -12.99
C ALA A 378 -27.54 -35.90 -12.12
N LEU A 379 -26.23 -35.55 -12.20
CA LEU A 379 -25.63 -34.44 -11.45
C LEU A 379 -25.80 -33.08 -12.14
N ARG A 380 -26.45 -33.01 -13.30
CA ARG A 380 -26.62 -31.76 -14.06
C ARG A 380 -27.25 -30.63 -13.24
N PRO A 381 -28.28 -30.80 -12.42
CA PRO A 381 -28.85 -29.71 -11.62
C PRO A 381 -27.87 -29.08 -10.63
N ARG A 382 -26.88 -29.83 -10.14
CA ARG A 382 -25.80 -29.37 -9.27
C ARG A 382 -24.56 -28.87 -10.05
N CYS A 383 -24.55 -29.04 -11.37
CA CYS A 383 -23.40 -28.74 -12.20
C CYS A 383 -23.57 -27.46 -13.04
N THR A 384 -24.76 -27.25 -13.62
CA THR A 384 -25.01 -26.11 -14.51
C THR A 384 -26.49 -25.79 -14.63
N THR A 385 -26.82 -24.52 -14.79
CA THR A 385 -28.17 -24.04 -15.15
C THR A 385 -28.42 -24.08 -16.66
N GLY A 386 -27.33 -24.27 -17.46
CA GLY A 386 -27.40 -24.33 -18.93
C GLY A 386 -27.62 -25.73 -19.49
N LYS A 387 -27.55 -25.83 -20.82
CA LYS A 387 -27.70 -27.11 -21.54
C LYS A 387 -26.54 -28.09 -21.23
N TYR A 388 -25.33 -27.59 -20.98
CA TYR A 388 -24.15 -28.36 -20.64
C TYR A 388 -23.17 -27.51 -19.85
N ARG A 389 -22.24 -28.12 -19.11
CA ARG A 389 -21.15 -27.47 -18.41
C ARG A 389 -19.97 -27.25 -19.34
N ALA A 390 -19.43 -26.04 -19.35
CA ALA A 390 -18.11 -25.75 -19.91
C ALA A 390 -17.17 -25.33 -18.79
N VAL A 391 -15.94 -25.86 -18.83
CA VAL A 391 -14.84 -25.49 -17.93
C VAL A 391 -13.78 -24.79 -18.76
N SER A 392 -13.41 -23.59 -18.38
CA SER A 392 -12.42 -22.80 -19.10
C SER A 392 -11.03 -22.95 -18.48
N ARG A 393 -9.98 -23.05 -19.31
CA ARG A 393 -8.57 -23.08 -18.92
C ARG A 393 -7.82 -21.95 -19.63
N LEU A 394 -7.01 -21.22 -18.89
CA LEU A 394 -6.07 -20.23 -19.43
C LEU A 394 -4.69 -20.86 -19.63
N GLN A 395 -3.94 -20.31 -20.57
CA GLN A 395 -2.60 -20.79 -20.93
C GLN A 395 -1.61 -20.84 -19.75
N ASN A 396 -1.76 -19.95 -18.76
CA ASN A 396 -0.90 -19.84 -17.59
C ASN A 396 -1.52 -20.46 -16.31
N GLU A 397 -2.45 -21.40 -16.47
CA GLU A 397 -3.13 -22.02 -15.32
C GLU A 397 -2.28 -23.08 -14.60
N ASP A 398 -1.26 -23.61 -15.25
CA ASP A 398 -0.35 -24.61 -14.68
C ASP A 398 0.36 -24.11 -13.40
N ALA A 399 0.77 -22.84 -13.38
CA ALA A 399 1.37 -22.23 -12.18
C ALA A 399 0.41 -22.22 -10.99
N GLN A 400 -0.86 -21.88 -11.26
CA GLN A 400 -1.92 -21.91 -10.25
C GLN A 400 -2.19 -23.35 -9.74
N GLU A 401 -2.18 -24.34 -10.60
CA GLU A 401 -2.38 -25.74 -10.23
C GLU A 401 -1.23 -26.25 -9.36
N ARG A 402 0.02 -26.01 -9.76
CA ARG A 402 1.19 -26.32 -8.92
C ARG A 402 1.11 -25.67 -7.54
N MET A 403 0.69 -24.39 -7.48
CA MET A 403 0.50 -23.69 -6.22
C MET A 403 -0.62 -24.33 -5.38
N ALA A 404 -1.73 -24.70 -5.99
CA ALA A 404 -2.82 -25.37 -5.29
C ALA A 404 -2.42 -26.75 -4.71
N GLU A 405 -1.58 -27.51 -5.41
CA GLU A 405 -1.00 -28.76 -4.92
C GLU A 405 -0.05 -28.53 -3.73
N ARG A 406 0.82 -27.51 -3.81
CA ARG A 406 1.69 -27.11 -2.68
C ARG A 406 0.87 -26.77 -1.45
N LEU A 407 -0.21 -25.99 -1.62
CA LEU A 407 -1.10 -25.63 -0.51
C LEU A 407 -1.87 -26.82 0.09
N LYS A 408 -2.21 -27.84 -0.71
CA LYS A 408 -2.79 -29.09 -0.21
C LYS A 408 -1.77 -29.90 0.60
N ALA A 409 -0.52 -29.90 0.18
CA ALA A 409 0.56 -30.62 0.85
C ALA A 409 1.00 -29.94 2.17
N ARG A 410 0.90 -28.60 2.25
CA ARG A 410 1.34 -27.79 3.40
C ARG A 410 0.31 -26.74 3.77
N PRO A 411 -0.90 -27.13 4.25
CA PRO A 411 -1.98 -26.18 4.58
C PRO A 411 -1.62 -25.25 5.74
N GLU A 412 -0.77 -25.70 6.66
CA GLU A 412 -0.27 -24.97 7.83
C GLU A 412 0.51 -23.70 7.45
N ILE A 413 1.04 -23.59 6.24
CA ILE A 413 1.79 -22.41 5.80
C ILE A 413 0.92 -21.14 5.82
N LEU A 414 -0.39 -21.29 5.73
CA LEU A 414 -1.32 -20.17 5.82
C LEU A 414 -1.46 -19.61 7.24
N ASP A 415 -1.15 -20.40 8.26
CA ASP A 415 -1.22 -19.96 9.66
C ASP A 415 -0.09 -18.98 9.97
N ALA A 416 1.10 -19.18 9.40
CA ALA A 416 2.22 -18.25 9.49
C ALA A 416 1.84 -16.82 9.04
N ARG A 417 0.94 -16.71 8.03
CA ARG A 417 0.40 -15.41 7.62
C ARG A 417 -0.54 -14.82 8.67
N ARG A 418 -1.43 -15.63 9.26
CA ARG A 418 -2.38 -15.15 10.29
C ARG A 418 -1.62 -14.58 11.47
N GLU A 419 -0.64 -15.30 11.98
CA GLU A 419 0.21 -14.83 13.06
C GLU A 419 0.96 -13.54 12.71
N SER A 420 1.49 -13.40 11.48
CA SER A 420 2.16 -12.18 11.04
C SER A 420 1.17 -11.00 10.86
N ALA A 421 -0.10 -11.28 10.54
CA ALA A 421 -1.14 -10.27 10.42
C ALA A 421 -1.71 -9.83 11.78
N GLU A 422 -1.80 -10.72 12.76
CA GLU A 422 -2.26 -10.42 14.12
C GLU A 422 -1.30 -9.50 14.83
N HIS A 423 0.00 -9.77 14.80
CA HIS A 423 1.03 -8.84 15.31
C HIS A 423 0.94 -7.46 14.68
N ARG A 424 0.54 -7.38 13.41
CA ARG A 424 0.36 -6.12 12.70
C ARG A 424 -0.91 -5.37 13.09
N SER A 425 -2.00 -6.06 13.41
CA SER A 425 -3.28 -5.42 13.75
C SER A 425 -3.25 -4.74 15.11
N GLU A 426 -2.51 -5.25 16.04
CA GLU A 426 -2.35 -4.68 17.39
C GLU A 426 -1.42 -3.47 17.41
N GLU A 427 -0.32 -3.49 16.63
CA GLU A 427 0.67 -2.41 16.60
C GLU A 427 0.42 -1.34 15.52
N HIS A 428 -0.19 -1.68 14.39
CA HIS A 428 -0.12 -0.85 13.17
C HIS A 428 -1.41 -0.18 12.71
N THR A 429 -2.60 -0.64 13.10
CA THR A 429 -3.84 0.01 12.62
C THR A 429 -4.04 1.40 13.23
N SER A 430 -3.60 1.61 14.45
CA SER A 430 -3.56 2.95 15.07
C SER A 430 -2.30 3.74 14.71
N GLU A 431 -1.18 3.05 14.47
CA GLU A 431 0.14 3.68 14.31
C GLU A 431 0.44 4.15 12.89
N LEU A 432 0.19 3.35 11.86
CA LEU A 432 0.38 3.79 10.48
C LEU A 432 -0.59 4.91 10.10
N GLN A 433 -1.83 4.87 10.58
CA GLN A 433 -2.77 5.98 10.38
C GLN A 433 -2.33 7.27 11.07
N SER A 434 -1.58 7.19 12.17
CA SER A 434 -0.98 8.34 12.84
C SER A 434 0.34 8.80 12.23
N GLN A 435 1.10 7.90 11.57
CA GLN A 435 2.37 8.22 10.91
C GLN A 435 2.22 9.18 9.74
N PHE A 436 1.12 9.09 8.99
CA PHE A 436 0.85 9.94 7.83
C PHE A 436 -0.03 11.17 8.13
N ARG A 437 -0.50 11.33 9.37
CA ARG A 437 -1.12 12.58 9.84
C ARG A 437 -0.12 13.69 10.15
N ILE A 438 1.17 13.44 9.97
CA ILE A 438 2.16 14.49 10.15
C ILE A 438 2.20 15.33 8.89
N SER A 439 1.40 16.36 8.99
CA SER A 439 1.71 17.73 8.62
C SER A 439 1.41 18.25 7.26
N TYR A 440 0.74 19.19 7.40
CA TYR A 440 1.12 20.50 6.86
C TYR A 440 1.22 21.50 8.00
#